data_0a1284b598da3d75d8b0bb224c9e8025
#
_entry.id   0a1284b598da3d75d8b0bb224c9e8025
#
_cell.length_a   1.000
_cell.length_b   1.000
_cell.length_c   1.000
_cell.angle_alpha   90.00
_cell.angle_beta   90.00
_cell.angle_gamma   90.00
#
_symmetry.space_group_name_H-M   'P 1'
#
loop_
_entity.id
_entity.type
_entity.pdbx_description
1 polymer ?
#
loop_
_entity_poly.entity_id
_entity_poly.type
_entity_poly.pdbx_seq_one_letter_code
_entity_poly.pdbx_strand_id
1 'polypeptide(L)'
;MRLPCILSATIAAVTLFAAPGCTRAVTGTPVAGAHPTVAAAPKRGAAAPKISVCKQVSPPLSSIESRSPTEPVLRIPQPSGWQHTSMLDSELIRFAMSNAELAGNGFMPTAVVTLESASGTNQDQQEIIDQERTTLVDHLGVTNLHRTDTILCGQRAQIVSYDAPAMDQIPPRKAKTLIVVAAFSGNTYAVTVTVQAADPDNPTYLRDTQAILAGFQMLSPDAG
;
A
#
# COMPACT_ATOMS: atom_id res chain seq x y z
N MET A 1 43.52 20.02 -22.65
CA MET A 1 43.02 19.10 -23.70
C MET A 1 41.51 19.26 -23.78
N ARG A 2 41.01 19.85 -24.85
CA ARG A 2 39.56 20.13 -25.07
C ARG A 2 39.04 19.05 -26.01
N LEU A 3 37.94 18.33 -25.64
CA LEU A 3 37.20 17.43 -26.54
C LEU A 3 35.92 18.15 -27.02
N PRO A 4 35.55 18.00 -28.29
CA PRO A 4 34.39 18.66 -28.86
C PRO A 4 33.13 17.82 -28.71
N CYS A 5 32.00 18.52 -28.48
CA CYS A 5 30.63 18.01 -28.61
C CYS A 5 30.30 17.68 -30.05
N ILE A 6 29.72 16.51 -30.28
CA ILE A 6 29.06 16.17 -31.54
C ILE A 6 27.56 16.03 -31.26
N LEU A 7 26.79 17.01 -31.76
CA LEU A 7 25.33 16.97 -31.87
C LEU A 7 24.98 16.15 -33.09
N SER A 8 24.22 15.06 -32.92
CA SER A 8 23.53 14.37 -34.02
C SER A 8 22.02 14.56 -33.85
N ALA A 9 21.46 15.39 -34.72
CA ALA A 9 20.02 15.57 -34.86
C ALA A 9 19.48 14.49 -35.81
N THR A 10 18.57 13.65 -35.33
CA THR A 10 17.79 12.70 -36.13
C THR A 10 16.36 13.24 -36.25
N ILE A 11 15.99 13.59 -37.48
CA ILE A 11 14.66 13.99 -37.90
C ILE A 11 13.85 12.71 -38.14
N ALA A 12 12.78 12.50 -37.35
CA ALA A 12 11.81 11.44 -37.56
C ALA A 12 10.62 12.00 -38.36
N ALA A 13 10.42 11.49 -39.57
CA ALA A 13 9.29 11.81 -40.43
C ALA A 13 8.02 11.12 -39.91
N VAL A 14 6.96 11.90 -39.67
CA VAL A 14 5.62 11.43 -39.34
C VAL A 14 4.85 11.18 -40.62
N THR A 15 4.55 9.92 -40.92
CA THR A 15 3.64 9.51 -41.98
C THR A 15 2.22 9.39 -41.42
N LEU A 16 1.31 10.29 -41.85
CA LEU A 16 -0.12 10.18 -41.62
C LEU A 16 -0.70 9.08 -42.54
N PHE A 17 -1.27 8.04 -41.94
CA PHE A 17 -2.15 7.10 -42.65
C PHE A 17 -3.59 7.56 -42.47
N ALA A 18 -4.20 8.01 -43.59
CA ALA A 18 -5.63 8.24 -43.69
C ALA A 18 -6.34 6.91 -43.99
N ALA A 19 -7.20 6.43 -43.08
CA ALA A 19 -8.07 5.29 -43.29
C ALA A 19 -9.40 5.79 -43.88
N PRO A 20 -9.91 5.20 -45.02
CA PRO A 20 -11.23 5.54 -45.55
C PRO A 20 -12.30 4.86 -44.69
N GLY A 21 -13.14 5.67 -44.04
CA GLY A 21 -14.32 5.22 -43.31
C GLY A 21 -15.42 4.81 -44.27
N CYS A 22 -15.83 3.54 -44.25
CA CYS A 22 -17.05 3.08 -44.91
C CYS A 22 -18.28 3.47 -44.07
N THR A 23 -18.98 4.52 -44.49
CA THR A 23 -20.32 4.85 -44.00
C THR A 23 -21.35 3.94 -44.66
N ARG A 24 -21.89 2.97 -43.89
CA ARG A 24 -23.08 2.21 -44.30
C ARG A 24 -24.32 2.99 -43.88
N ALA A 25 -25.03 3.56 -44.86
CA ALA A 25 -26.36 4.10 -44.64
C ALA A 25 -27.38 2.95 -44.54
N VAL A 26 -27.99 2.79 -43.36
CA VAL A 26 -29.12 1.90 -43.16
C VAL A 26 -30.40 2.71 -43.27
N THR A 27 -31.12 2.55 -44.41
CA THR A 27 -32.48 3.06 -44.60
C THR A 27 -33.46 2.10 -43.93
N GLY A 28 -33.90 2.43 -42.71
CA GLY A 28 -34.98 1.73 -42.01
C GLY A 28 -36.24 2.62 -41.99
N THR A 29 -37.35 2.12 -42.50
CA THR A 29 -38.67 2.74 -42.38
C THR A 29 -39.16 2.59 -40.93
N PRO A 30 -39.62 3.65 -40.26
CA PRO A 30 -40.14 3.52 -38.89
C PRO A 30 -41.50 2.85 -38.91
N VAL A 31 -41.63 1.67 -38.34
CA VAL A 31 -42.91 1.04 -38.02
C VAL A 31 -43.30 1.48 -36.62
N ALA A 32 -44.47 2.13 -36.50
CA ALA A 32 -45.03 2.48 -35.19
C ALA A 32 -45.49 1.20 -34.49
N GLY A 33 -44.61 0.67 -33.58
CA GLY A 33 -44.95 -0.43 -32.68
C GLY A 33 -45.54 0.13 -31.39
N ALA A 34 -46.68 -0.43 -30.97
CA ALA A 34 -47.29 -0.13 -29.69
C ALA A 34 -46.29 -0.26 -28.54
N HIS A 35 -46.17 0.77 -27.71
CA HIS A 35 -45.30 0.77 -26.56
C HIS A 35 -45.82 -0.26 -25.53
N PRO A 36 -45.05 -1.33 -25.19
CA PRO A 36 -45.29 -2.04 -23.95
C PRO A 36 -44.85 -1.10 -22.81
N THR A 37 -45.74 -0.85 -21.87
CA THR A 37 -45.44 -0.16 -20.62
C THR A 37 -44.35 -0.98 -19.88
N VAL A 38 -43.11 -0.56 -20.03
CA VAL A 38 -41.99 -1.16 -19.24
C VAL A 38 -42.17 -0.73 -17.81
N ALA A 39 -42.59 -1.66 -16.96
CA ALA A 39 -42.58 -1.46 -15.53
C ALA A 39 -41.15 -1.02 -15.13
N ALA A 40 -41.07 0.14 -14.46
CA ALA A 40 -39.78 0.67 -13.98
C ALA A 40 -39.07 -0.41 -13.17
N ALA A 41 -37.91 -0.86 -13.64
CA ALA A 41 -37.06 -1.74 -12.88
C ALA A 41 -36.76 -1.07 -11.53
N PRO A 42 -36.81 -1.81 -10.42
CA PRO A 42 -36.47 -1.25 -9.11
C PRO A 42 -35.03 -0.73 -9.22
N LYS A 43 -34.86 0.58 -8.90
CA LYS A 43 -33.54 1.19 -8.75
C LYS A 43 -32.77 0.27 -7.78
N ARG A 44 -31.74 -0.39 -8.29
CA ARG A 44 -30.79 -1.13 -7.47
C ARG A 44 -30.31 -0.17 -6.39
N GLY A 45 -30.75 -0.35 -5.16
CA GLY A 45 -30.37 0.48 -4.04
C GLY A 45 -28.85 0.56 -3.99
N ALA A 46 -28.33 1.77 -3.83
CA ALA A 46 -26.90 1.95 -3.60
C ALA A 46 -26.53 1.00 -2.45
N ALA A 47 -25.54 0.13 -2.71
CA ALA A 47 -25.04 -0.78 -1.68
C ALA A 47 -24.67 0.10 -0.47
N ALA A 48 -25.23 -0.20 0.69
CA ALA A 48 -24.86 0.48 1.92
C ALA A 48 -23.33 0.39 2.06
N PRO A 49 -22.65 1.48 2.48
CA PRO A 49 -21.20 1.46 2.65
C PRO A 49 -20.87 0.30 3.58
N LYS A 50 -20.04 -0.63 3.11
CA LYS A 50 -19.50 -1.69 3.95
C LYS A 50 -18.67 -1.00 5.02
N ILE A 51 -19.17 -0.96 6.25
CA ILE A 51 -18.39 -0.46 7.39
C ILE A 51 -17.20 -1.42 7.51
N SER A 52 -16.02 -0.95 7.14
CA SER A 52 -14.79 -1.71 7.29
C SER A 52 -14.49 -1.83 8.77
N VAL A 53 -14.74 -3.02 9.33
CA VAL A 53 -14.45 -3.29 10.74
C VAL A 53 -12.98 -3.62 10.87
N CYS A 54 -12.20 -2.71 11.46
CA CYS A 54 -10.82 -2.98 11.83
C CYS A 54 -10.77 -3.84 13.11
N LYS A 55 -9.76 -4.69 13.19
CA LYS A 55 -9.54 -5.52 14.38
C LYS A 55 -9.21 -4.65 15.59
N GLN A 56 -9.92 -4.84 16.67
CA GLN A 56 -9.63 -4.21 17.97
C GLN A 56 -8.43 -4.93 18.62
N VAL A 57 -7.53 -4.16 19.20
CA VAL A 57 -6.38 -4.65 19.97
C VAL A 57 -6.27 -3.87 21.28
N SER A 58 -5.58 -4.44 22.27
CA SER A 58 -5.47 -3.80 23.60
C SER A 58 -4.59 -2.55 23.65
N PRO A 59 -3.45 -2.45 22.91
CA PRO A 59 -2.65 -1.22 22.92
C PRO A 59 -3.42 -0.02 22.37
N PRO A 60 -3.16 1.20 22.89
CA PRO A 60 -3.73 2.42 22.33
C PRO A 60 -3.27 2.62 20.90
N LEU A 61 -4.08 3.31 20.11
CA LEU A 61 -3.77 3.68 18.73
C LEU A 61 -3.14 5.07 18.69
N SER A 62 -1.98 5.17 18.07
CA SER A 62 -1.36 6.44 17.69
C SER A 62 -1.79 6.82 16.28
N SER A 63 -2.26 8.05 16.10
CA SER A 63 -2.60 8.59 14.78
C SER A 63 -1.32 8.95 14.03
N ILE A 64 -1.31 8.63 12.73
CA ILE A 64 -0.25 9.04 11.80
C ILE A 64 -0.79 10.20 10.98
N GLU A 65 -0.07 11.31 10.95
CA GLU A 65 -0.50 12.54 10.30
C GLU A 65 -0.63 12.34 8.78
N SER A 66 -1.80 12.71 8.24
CA SER A 66 -2.02 12.79 6.79
C SER A 66 -1.43 14.09 6.25
N ARG A 67 -0.72 14.05 5.13
CA ARG A 67 -0.11 15.22 4.47
C ARG A 67 -1.00 15.83 3.39
N SER A 68 -2.07 15.14 3.04
CA SER A 68 -3.07 15.65 2.11
C SER A 68 -4.48 15.17 2.49
N PRO A 69 -5.53 15.89 2.10
CA PRO A 69 -6.91 15.49 2.39
C PRO A 69 -7.36 14.23 1.62
N THR A 70 -6.58 13.76 0.65
CA THR A 70 -6.88 12.55 -0.12
C THR A 70 -6.21 11.29 0.42
N GLU A 71 -5.24 11.45 1.33
CA GLU A 71 -4.55 10.33 1.95
C GLU A 71 -5.45 9.54 2.91
N PRO A 72 -5.22 8.22 3.04
CA PRO A 72 -5.93 7.43 4.04
C PRO A 72 -5.62 7.90 5.46
N VAL A 73 -6.59 7.75 6.35
CA VAL A 73 -6.35 7.89 7.79
C VAL A 73 -5.63 6.64 8.28
N LEU A 74 -4.42 6.83 8.81
CA LEU A 74 -3.59 5.75 9.33
C LEU A 74 -3.51 5.82 10.86
N ARG A 75 -3.64 4.66 11.51
CA ARG A 75 -3.46 4.52 12.96
C ARG A 75 -2.67 3.25 13.25
N ILE A 76 -1.74 3.32 14.19
CA ILE A 76 -0.89 2.20 14.57
C ILE A 76 -1.01 1.91 16.06
N PRO A 77 -1.19 0.65 16.49
CA PRO A 77 -1.09 0.28 17.89
C PRO A 77 0.30 0.60 18.44
N GLN A 78 0.35 1.24 19.59
CA GLN A 78 1.58 1.56 20.29
C GLN A 78 1.62 0.82 21.64
N PRO A 79 2.19 -0.41 21.69
CA PRO A 79 2.34 -1.15 22.93
C PRO A 79 3.24 -0.40 23.92
N SER A 80 3.13 -0.76 25.20
CA SER A 80 3.98 -0.20 26.25
C SER A 80 5.46 -0.41 25.95
N GLY A 81 6.29 0.60 26.20
CA GLY A 81 7.73 0.61 25.91
C GLY A 81 8.09 1.03 24.48
N TRP A 82 7.15 1.01 23.55
CA TRP A 82 7.38 1.52 22.19
C TRP A 82 7.24 3.04 22.15
N GLN A 83 8.29 3.72 21.69
CA GLN A 83 8.36 5.18 21.63
C GLN A 83 8.48 5.66 20.18
N HIS A 84 7.63 6.60 19.82
CA HIS A 84 7.69 7.27 18.51
C HIS A 84 8.97 8.08 18.38
N THR A 85 9.56 8.09 17.19
CA THR A 85 10.68 8.95 16.81
C THR A 85 10.44 9.58 15.45
N SER A 86 10.63 10.88 15.35
CA SER A 86 10.55 11.63 14.10
C SER A 86 11.87 11.69 13.32
N MET A 87 12.94 11.10 13.84
CA MET A 87 14.27 11.14 13.19
C MET A 87 14.31 10.49 11.81
N LEU A 88 13.37 9.58 11.53
CA LEU A 88 13.26 8.87 10.25
C LEU A 88 12.16 9.45 9.34
N ASP A 89 11.41 10.45 9.79
CA ASP A 89 10.30 11.00 9.02
C ASP A 89 10.78 11.57 7.68
N SER A 90 10.09 11.17 6.61
CA SER A 90 10.39 11.57 5.23
C SER A 90 9.11 11.54 4.40
N GLU A 91 9.18 11.86 3.12
CA GLU A 91 8.01 11.70 2.21
C GLU A 91 7.51 10.25 2.20
N LEU A 92 8.40 9.28 2.28
CA LEU A 92 8.08 7.85 2.27
C LEU A 92 7.76 7.34 3.67
N ILE A 93 8.62 7.61 4.66
CA ILE A 93 8.44 7.13 6.05
C ILE A 93 7.51 8.09 6.77
N ARG A 94 6.36 7.58 7.18
CA ARG A 94 5.29 8.34 7.79
C ARG A 94 5.23 8.23 9.31
N PHE A 95 5.84 7.17 9.84
CA PHE A 95 5.90 6.92 11.28
C PHE A 95 6.98 5.90 11.58
N ALA A 96 7.72 6.12 12.65
CA ALA A 96 8.66 5.15 13.17
C ALA A 96 8.58 5.11 14.70
N MET A 97 8.68 3.91 15.27
CA MET A 97 8.81 3.72 16.71
C MET A 97 9.78 2.59 17.03
N SER A 98 10.34 2.61 18.23
CA SER A 98 11.29 1.62 18.71
C SER A 98 11.04 1.30 20.19
N ASN A 99 11.57 0.16 20.65
CA ASN A 99 11.50 -0.24 22.04
C ASN A 99 12.90 -0.56 22.58
N ALA A 100 13.44 0.35 23.41
CA ALA A 100 14.78 0.21 23.98
C ALA A 100 14.86 -0.92 25.02
N GLU A 101 13.76 -1.27 25.69
CA GLU A 101 13.72 -2.35 26.70
C GLU A 101 13.87 -3.74 26.05
N LEU A 102 13.58 -3.83 24.75
CA LEU A 102 13.72 -5.06 23.96
C LEU A 102 15.01 -5.08 23.12
N ALA A 103 15.92 -4.13 23.35
CA ALA A 103 17.20 -4.11 22.64
C ALA A 103 18.02 -5.37 22.94
N GLY A 104 18.57 -5.98 21.89
CA GLY A 104 19.38 -7.18 21.99
C GLY A 104 20.25 -7.37 20.75
N ASN A 105 21.37 -8.07 20.90
CA ASN A 105 22.28 -8.38 19.78
C ASN A 105 22.70 -7.17 18.95
N GLY A 106 22.88 -5.99 19.59
CA GLY A 106 23.28 -4.75 18.91
C GLY A 106 22.17 -4.08 18.10
N PHE A 107 20.91 -4.49 18.25
CA PHE A 107 19.78 -3.90 17.55
C PHE A 107 18.58 -3.64 18.49
N MET A 108 17.98 -2.49 18.35
CA MET A 108 16.76 -2.11 19.05
C MET A 108 15.57 -2.38 18.12
N PRO A 109 14.56 -3.17 18.55
CA PRO A 109 13.39 -3.42 17.72
C PRO A 109 12.72 -2.15 17.24
N THR A 110 12.33 -2.14 15.98
CA THR A 110 11.66 -1.00 15.33
C THR A 110 10.37 -1.42 14.65
N ALA A 111 9.43 -0.50 14.57
CA ALA A 111 8.28 -0.57 13.67
C ALA A 111 8.24 0.70 12.82
N VAL A 112 8.18 0.52 11.50
CA VAL A 112 8.23 1.61 10.54
C VAL A 112 7.03 1.51 9.61
N VAL A 113 6.37 2.64 9.36
CA VAL A 113 5.26 2.76 8.41
C VAL A 113 5.71 3.58 7.22
N THR A 114 5.56 3.02 6.01
CA THR A 114 5.72 3.76 4.76
C THR A 114 4.38 3.95 4.07
N LEU A 115 4.24 5.00 3.29
CA LEU A 115 3.10 5.27 2.43
C LEU A 115 3.60 5.70 1.07
N GLU A 116 3.19 4.97 0.05
CA GLU A 116 3.38 5.32 -1.35
C GLU A 116 2.02 5.57 -2.02
N SER A 117 1.99 6.43 -3.02
CA SER A 117 0.78 6.72 -3.77
C SER A 117 1.05 6.78 -5.26
N ALA A 118 0.09 6.27 -6.04
CA ALA A 118 0.06 6.40 -7.49
C ALA A 118 -1.28 6.97 -7.91
N SER A 119 -1.28 7.85 -8.91
CA SER A 119 -2.51 8.40 -9.49
C SER A 119 -3.31 7.31 -10.21
N GLY A 120 -4.63 7.31 -10.00
CA GLY A 120 -5.56 6.36 -10.60
C GLY A 120 -5.98 5.23 -9.66
N THR A 121 -7.18 4.72 -9.91
CA THR A 121 -7.81 3.67 -9.08
C THR A 121 -7.87 2.32 -9.77
N ASN A 122 -7.39 2.21 -11.01
CA ASN A 122 -7.50 1.02 -11.84
C ASN A 122 -6.29 0.09 -11.76
N GLN A 123 -5.38 0.33 -10.81
CA GLN A 123 -4.24 -0.55 -10.60
C GLN A 123 -4.68 -1.83 -9.89
N ASP A 124 -4.13 -2.96 -10.32
CA ASP A 124 -4.38 -4.23 -9.63
C ASP A 124 -3.66 -4.22 -8.28
N GLN A 125 -4.46 -4.26 -7.20
CA GLN A 125 -3.94 -4.27 -5.83
C GLN A 125 -3.00 -5.45 -5.57
N GLN A 126 -3.27 -6.61 -6.19
CA GLN A 126 -2.41 -7.77 -6.04
C GLN A 126 -1.06 -7.59 -6.73
N GLU A 127 -1.06 -6.96 -7.89
CA GLU A 127 0.18 -6.65 -8.62
C GLU A 127 1.08 -5.71 -7.80
N ILE A 128 0.49 -4.69 -7.17
CA ILE A 128 1.24 -3.78 -6.29
C ILE A 128 1.81 -4.53 -5.07
N ILE A 129 0.99 -5.38 -4.40
CA ILE A 129 1.47 -6.21 -3.28
C ILE A 129 2.63 -7.11 -3.72
N ASP A 130 2.54 -7.70 -4.91
CA ASP A 130 3.58 -8.56 -5.46
C ASP A 130 4.85 -7.76 -5.81
N GLN A 131 4.71 -6.54 -6.29
CA GLN A 131 5.84 -5.62 -6.55
C GLN A 131 6.54 -5.21 -5.25
N GLU A 132 5.79 -4.81 -4.21
CA GLU A 132 6.34 -4.51 -2.89
C GLU A 132 7.15 -5.68 -2.34
N ARG A 133 6.62 -6.90 -2.43
CA ARG A 133 7.32 -8.11 -2.00
C ARG A 133 8.58 -8.37 -2.83
N THR A 134 8.53 -8.18 -4.15
CA THR A 134 9.68 -8.36 -5.04
C THR A 134 10.79 -7.38 -4.69
N THR A 135 10.43 -6.13 -4.35
CA THR A 135 11.37 -5.10 -3.90
C THR A 135 12.16 -5.54 -2.65
N LEU A 136 11.52 -6.23 -1.69
CA LEU A 136 12.21 -6.77 -0.52
C LEU A 136 13.34 -7.74 -0.93
N VAL A 137 13.10 -8.60 -1.92
CA VAL A 137 14.09 -9.59 -2.39
C VAL A 137 15.18 -8.90 -3.20
N ASP A 138 14.80 -8.11 -4.20
CA ASP A 138 15.73 -7.61 -5.22
C ASP A 138 16.59 -6.45 -4.70
N HIS A 139 16.05 -5.61 -3.84
CA HIS A 139 16.75 -4.41 -3.34
C HIS A 139 17.31 -4.57 -1.93
N LEU A 140 16.66 -5.36 -1.07
CA LEU A 140 17.14 -5.56 0.30
C LEU A 140 17.84 -6.91 0.51
N GLY A 141 17.82 -7.80 -0.50
CA GLY A 141 18.51 -9.09 -0.42
C GLY A 141 17.97 -10.01 0.67
N VAL A 142 16.68 -9.89 1.01
CA VAL A 142 16.07 -10.70 2.07
C VAL A 142 15.99 -12.17 1.65
N THR A 143 16.04 -13.07 2.63
CA THR A 143 15.96 -14.52 2.45
C THR A 143 14.86 -15.12 3.32
N ASN A 144 14.56 -16.40 3.13
CA ASN A 144 13.55 -17.16 3.91
C ASN A 144 12.18 -16.46 3.94
N LEU A 145 11.77 -15.91 2.80
CA LEU A 145 10.53 -15.18 2.67
C LEU A 145 9.31 -16.11 2.70
N HIS A 146 8.42 -15.88 3.65
CA HIS A 146 7.12 -16.55 3.79
C HIS A 146 6.01 -15.51 3.76
N ARG A 147 4.91 -15.80 3.04
CA ARG A 147 3.76 -14.92 2.90
C ARG A 147 2.49 -15.54 3.44
N THR A 148 1.60 -14.69 3.94
CA THR A 148 0.25 -15.05 4.37
C THR A 148 -0.71 -13.96 3.94
N ASP A 149 -1.71 -14.31 3.13
CA ASP A 149 -2.75 -13.37 2.71
C ASP A 149 -3.70 -13.10 3.88
N THR A 150 -4.15 -11.86 4.00
CA THR A 150 -5.02 -11.40 5.07
C THR A 150 -5.93 -10.26 4.59
N ILE A 151 -6.81 -9.81 5.47
CA ILE A 151 -7.67 -8.64 5.26
C ILE A 151 -7.41 -7.65 6.40
N LEU A 152 -7.12 -6.41 6.04
CA LEU A 152 -6.96 -5.30 6.98
C LEU A 152 -8.09 -4.29 6.77
N CYS A 153 -8.92 -4.05 7.76
CA CYS A 153 -10.03 -3.09 7.68
C CYS A 153 -10.89 -3.21 6.40
N GLY A 154 -11.07 -4.46 5.91
CA GLY A 154 -11.79 -4.74 4.67
C GLY A 154 -10.97 -4.62 3.39
N GLN A 155 -9.71 -4.21 3.46
CA GLN A 155 -8.79 -4.12 2.33
C GLN A 155 -7.96 -5.40 2.20
N ARG A 156 -7.57 -5.74 0.97
CA ARG A 156 -6.64 -6.83 0.71
C ARG A 156 -5.26 -6.49 1.27
N ALA A 157 -4.67 -7.44 1.98
CA ALA A 157 -3.36 -7.27 2.60
C ALA A 157 -2.57 -8.58 2.61
N GLN A 158 -1.27 -8.48 2.82
CA GLN A 158 -0.38 -9.62 2.95
C GLN A 158 0.61 -9.38 4.08
N ILE A 159 0.83 -10.39 4.91
CA ILE A 159 1.93 -10.40 5.88
C ILE A 159 3.07 -11.22 5.29
N VAL A 160 4.26 -10.62 5.25
CA VAL A 160 5.50 -11.23 4.76
C VAL A 160 6.48 -11.31 5.91
N SER A 161 6.99 -12.51 6.20
CA SER A 161 8.06 -12.74 7.17
C SER A 161 9.34 -13.10 6.44
N TYR A 162 10.49 -12.58 6.87
CA TYR A 162 11.76 -12.81 6.20
C TYR A 162 12.96 -12.56 7.11
N ASP A 163 14.12 -13.01 6.66
CA ASP A 163 15.41 -12.72 7.26
C ASP A 163 16.07 -11.57 6.46
N ALA A 164 16.28 -10.43 7.14
CA ALA A 164 17.01 -9.30 6.58
C ALA A 164 18.52 -9.47 6.84
N PRO A 165 19.37 -9.29 5.80
CA PRO A 165 20.82 -9.40 5.95
C PRO A 165 21.39 -8.27 6.84
N ALA A 166 22.65 -8.40 7.21
CA ALA A 166 23.39 -7.29 7.79
C ALA A 166 23.50 -6.15 6.77
N MET A 167 23.36 -4.90 7.24
CA MET A 167 23.52 -3.70 6.43
C MET A 167 24.38 -2.69 7.22
N ASP A 168 25.56 -2.40 6.75
CA ASP A 168 26.52 -1.54 7.46
C ASP A 168 26.74 -2.00 8.91
N GLN A 169 26.32 -1.20 9.87
CA GLN A 169 26.40 -1.50 11.31
C GLN A 169 25.15 -2.19 11.88
N ILE A 170 24.14 -2.42 11.04
CA ILE A 170 22.90 -3.07 11.45
C ILE A 170 23.08 -4.59 11.31
N PRO A 171 22.91 -5.38 12.39
CA PRO A 171 23.07 -6.83 12.35
C PRO A 171 21.97 -7.52 11.52
N PRO A 172 22.18 -8.80 11.14
CA PRO A 172 21.12 -9.63 10.59
C PRO A 172 19.93 -9.66 11.55
N ARG A 173 18.72 -9.65 11.02
CA ARG A 173 17.50 -9.59 11.85
C ARG A 173 16.31 -10.21 11.15
N LYS A 174 15.34 -10.66 11.92
CA LYS A 174 14.06 -11.11 11.40
C LYS A 174 13.08 -9.94 11.32
N ALA A 175 12.30 -9.92 10.25
CA ALA A 175 11.29 -8.92 10.03
C ALA A 175 9.94 -9.53 9.64
N LYS A 176 8.87 -8.80 9.96
CA LYS A 176 7.52 -9.02 9.45
C LYS A 176 7.00 -7.72 8.89
N THR A 177 6.55 -7.76 7.64
CA THR A 177 5.95 -6.61 6.95
C THR A 177 4.50 -6.92 6.63
N LEU A 178 3.59 -6.06 7.06
CA LEU A 178 2.23 -5.99 6.55
C LEU A 178 2.25 -5.08 5.33
N ILE A 179 1.77 -5.56 4.20
CA ILE A 179 1.57 -4.80 2.97
C ILE A 179 0.06 -4.69 2.75
N VAL A 180 -0.46 -3.48 2.62
CA VAL A 180 -1.88 -3.23 2.33
C VAL A 180 -2.01 -2.21 1.22
N VAL A 181 -2.91 -2.48 0.27
CA VAL A 181 -3.17 -1.61 -0.87
C VAL A 181 -4.65 -1.28 -0.92
N ALA A 182 -4.97 0.00 -1.05
CA ALA A 182 -6.34 0.47 -1.17
C ALA A 182 -6.44 1.69 -2.10
N ALA A 183 -7.62 1.87 -2.71
CA ALA A 183 -7.93 3.03 -3.52
C ALA A 183 -8.85 3.98 -2.75
N PHE A 184 -8.44 5.24 -2.60
CA PHE A 184 -9.21 6.32 -1.99
C PHE A 184 -9.08 7.61 -2.81
N SER A 185 -10.15 8.36 -2.93
CA SER A 185 -10.14 9.72 -3.50
C SER A 185 -9.42 9.84 -4.84
N GLY A 186 -9.53 8.83 -5.71
CA GLY A 186 -8.95 8.84 -7.05
C GLY A 186 -7.49 8.39 -7.15
N ASN A 187 -6.87 7.99 -6.04
CA ASN A 187 -5.50 7.48 -5.97
C ASN A 187 -5.46 6.06 -5.41
N THR A 188 -4.43 5.31 -5.77
CA THR A 188 -4.09 4.03 -5.14
C THR A 188 -2.95 4.26 -4.15
N TYR A 189 -3.11 3.75 -2.94
CA TYR A 189 -2.14 3.86 -1.85
C TYR A 189 -1.62 2.49 -1.47
N ALA A 190 -0.30 2.35 -1.39
CA ALA A 190 0.38 1.21 -0.80
C ALA A 190 0.97 1.63 0.54
N VAL A 191 0.64 0.88 1.59
CA VAL A 191 1.19 1.10 2.93
C VAL A 191 1.92 -0.16 3.36
N THR A 192 3.15 0.00 3.86
CA THR A 192 3.85 -1.08 4.54
C THR A 192 4.05 -0.76 6.01
N VAL A 193 3.91 -1.79 6.86
CA VAL A 193 4.24 -1.71 8.29
C VAL A 193 5.26 -2.80 8.56
N THR A 194 6.52 -2.41 8.73
CA THR A 194 7.62 -3.34 8.97
C THR A 194 8.03 -3.33 10.43
N VAL A 195 7.93 -4.49 11.10
CA VAL A 195 8.40 -4.71 12.47
C VAL A 195 9.57 -5.67 12.43
N GLN A 196 10.69 -5.31 13.07
CA GLN A 196 11.93 -6.09 13.00
C GLN A 196 12.69 -6.11 14.34
N ALA A 197 13.39 -7.23 14.59
CA ALA A 197 14.22 -7.44 15.78
C ALA A 197 15.39 -8.38 15.49
N ALA A 198 16.48 -8.23 16.25
CA ALA A 198 17.58 -9.18 16.28
C ALA A 198 17.34 -10.34 17.26
N ASP A 199 16.45 -10.17 18.23
CA ASP A 199 15.92 -11.23 19.10
C ASP A 199 14.43 -11.47 18.79
N PRO A 200 14.11 -12.23 17.73
CA PRO A 200 12.74 -12.41 17.24
C PRO A 200 11.89 -13.33 18.14
N ASP A 201 12.51 -14.11 19.00
CA ASP A 201 11.83 -15.10 19.85
C ASP A 201 11.45 -14.55 21.22
N ASN A 202 11.81 -13.30 21.53
CA ASN A 202 11.39 -12.62 22.75
C ASN A 202 9.85 -12.57 22.85
N PRO A 203 9.23 -13.13 23.92
CA PRO A 203 7.78 -13.23 24.03
C PRO A 203 7.05 -11.88 23.98
N THR A 204 7.65 -10.84 24.56
CA THR A 204 7.10 -9.47 24.54
C THR A 204 7.12 -8.91 23.13
N TYR A 205 8.25 -9.07 22.41
CA TYR A 205 8.36 -8.67 21.00
C TYR A 205 7.33 -9.37 20.11
N LEU A 206 7.16 -10.69 20.29
CA LEU A 206 6.18 -11.47 19.51
C LEU A 206 4.75 -10.99 19.73
N ARG A 207 4.35 -10.79 21.00
CA ARG A 207 3.04 -10.25 21.36
C ARG A 207 2.82 -8.86 20.78
N ASP A 208 3.81 -7.97 20.92
CA ASP A 208 3.72 -6.58 20.48
C ASP A 208 3.67 -6.50 18.93
N THR A 209 4.50 -7.27 18.24
CA THR A 209 4.47 -7.40 16.78
C THR A 209 3.10 -7.86 16.29
N GLN A 210 2.51 -8.85 16.95
CA GLN A 210 1.16 -9.32 16.60
C GLN A 210 0.12 -8.21 16.80
N ALA A 211 0.20 -7.46 17.89
CA ALA A 211 -0.73 -6.35 18.15
C ALA A 211 -0.56 -5.22 17.14
N ILE A 212 0.68 -4.83 16.83
CA ILE A 212 1.00 -3.77 15.86
C ILE A 212 0.44 -4.11 14.48
N LEU A 213 0.77 -5.28 13.95
CA LEU A 213 0.36 -5.66 12.59
C LEU A 213 -1.14 -5.95 12.48
N ALA A 214 -1.74 -6.64 13.47
CA ALA A 214 -3.15 -7.00 13.43
C ALA A 214 -4.09 -5.83 13.73
N GLY A 215 -3.64 -4.85 14.50
CA GLY A 215 -4.42 -3.69 14.91
C GLY A 215 -4.14 -2.42 14.10
N PHE A 216 -3.21 -2.45 13.13
CA PHE A 216 -3.00 -1.34 12.22
C PHE A 216 -4.29 -1.00 11.48
N GLN A 217 -4.52 0.27 11.22
CA GLN A 217 -5.72 0.75 10.54
C GLN A 217 -5.36 1.62 9.34
N MET A 218 -5.97 1.29 8.21
CA MET A 218 -5.96 2.10 6.99
C MET A 218 -7.41 2.36 6.59
N LEU A 219 -7.88 3.57 6.81
CA LEU A 219 -9.27 3.97 6.66
C LEU A 219 -9.41 5.00 5.53
N SER A 220 -10.64 5.16 5.02
CA SER A 220 -10.95 6.24 4.10
C SER A 220 -10.58 7.61 4.71
N PRO A 221 -10.16 8.60 3.89
CA PRO A 221 -9.98 9.98 4.35
C PRO A 221 -11.17 10.55 5.10
N ASP A 222 -12.40 10.13 4.73
CA ASP A 222 -13.65 10.59 5.33
C ASP A 222 -13.95 9.96 6.70
N ALA A 223 -13.10 9.05 7.19
CA ALA A 223 -13.26 8.34 8.47
C ALA A 223 -12.50 9.01 9.63
N GLY A 224 -11.93 10.20 9.41
CA GLY A 224 -11.14 10.95 10.38
C GLY A 224 -11.97 11.80 11.34
#